data_c5131a536c56289d25b387f620fa9278
#
_entry.id   c5131a536c56289d25b387f620fa9278
#
_cell.length_a   1.000
_cell.length_b   1.000
_cell.length_c   1.000
_cell.angle_alpha   90.00
_cell.angle_beta   90.00
_cell.angle_gamma   90.00
#
_symmetry.space_group_name_H-M   'P 1'
#
loop_
_entity.id
_entity.type
_entity.pdbx_description
1 polymer ?
#
loop_
_entity_poly.entity_id
_entity_poly.type
_entity_poly.pdbx_seq_one_letter_code
_entity_poly.pdbx_strand_id
1 'polypeptide(L)'
;MWPGLVGKGGEGAEASIDLDKMLDYTAKAEVNGVKFDGVDLFLYNPHVDIDITDDGIKKLAEKIQSRGFVVGTVVAPVWFDGSAMGDATQRANWVSAVRKACRIGQKLRDLGVRPYGVVRIDSAAPVTAWNKDPKGNTKLIAKTFREGGKVAKDHGERLAAEGEICWGGMQSWKYMIQTLEETGMPKVVGFQADMAHTLLYTLGYNAPTAHRIVPQNYHWEPEAFHKAMKKMTAALRPWTIDFHVAQNDATVKASGDHEKTGKHCLATDPNGKLNIARDAGYWMRDDASKVTKKFQHICWDGCMFPNDVMGKQETWNNILSAMIQVRENHGWRA
;
A
#
# COMPACT_ATOMS: atom_id res chain seq x y z
N MET A 1 -6.69 -0.47 4.97
CA MET A 1 -6.00 -1.23 6.02
C MET A 1 -6.40 -2.70 5.96
N TRP A 2 -5.44 -3.66 6.03
CA TRP A 2 -5.70 -5.11 5.88
C TRP A 2 -5.24 -5.94 7.07
N PRO A 3 -5.36 -5.41 8.29
CA PRO A 3 -4.92 -6.17 9.44
C PRO A 3 -5.73 -7.46 9.55
N GLY A 4 -5.05 -8.49 10.05
CA GLY A 4 -5.66 -9.78 10.26
C GLY A 4 -5.75 -10.69 9.03
N LEU A 5 -5.20 -10.30 7.86
CA LEU A 5 -5.25 -11.11 6.65
C LEU A 5 -3.87 -11.42 6.07
N VAL A 6 -3.07 -10.39 5.76
CA VAL A 6 -1.76 -10.58 5.15
C VAL A 6 -0.80 -11.27 6.11
N GLY A 7 -0.10 -12.31 5.65
CA GLY A 7 0.76 -13.15 6.49
C GLY A 7 -0.01 -14.06 7.47
N LYS A 8 -1.31 -14.29 7.24
CA LYS A 8 -2.19 -15.11 8.09
C LYS A 8 -2.81 -16.26 7.30
N GLY A 9 -3.25 -17.30 8.00
CA GLY A 9 -3.98 -18.43 7.43
C GLY A 9 -3.13 -19.45 6.67
N GLY A 10 -1.84 -19.20 6.46
CA GLY A 10 -0.90 -20.16 5.87
C GLY A 10 -0.38 -21.19 6.88
N GLU A 11 0.36 -22.17 6.41
CA GLU A 11 1.01 -23.17 7.27
C GLU A 11 2.01 -22.50 8.23
N GLY A 12 1.85 -22.74 9.51
CA GLY A 12 2.68 -22.12 10.55
C GLY A 12 2.41 -20.65 10.85
N ALA A 13 1.46 -20.02 10.13
CA ALA A 13 1.02 -18.66 10.40
C ALA A 13 -0.17 -18.63 11.38
N GLU A 14 -0.41 -17.47 11.99
CA GLU A 14 -1.62 -17.25 12.81
C GLU A 14 -2.87 -17.30 11.92
N ALA A 15 -4.02 -17.67 12.53
CA ALA A 15 -5.30 -17.63 11.83
C ALA A 15 -5.65 -16.21 11.35
N SER A 16 -6.32 -16.12 10.19
CA SER A 16 -6.90 -14.86 9.73
C SER A 16 -7.93 -14.34 10.72
N ILE A 17 -8.04 -13.03 10.85
CA ILE A 17 -9.06 -12.36 11.65
C ILE A 17 -10.18 -11.89 10.73
N ASP A 18 -11.44 -12.18 11.09
CA ASP A 18 -12.59 -11.80 10.27
C ASP A 18 -12.70 -10.29 10.04
N LEU A 19 -13.19 -9.92 8.84
CA LEU A 19 -13.41 -8.53 8.45
C LEU A 19 -14.30 -7.78 9.46
N ASP A 20 -15.41 -8.40 9.92
CA ASP A 20 -16.31 -7.78 10.90
C ASP A 20 -15.58 -7.38 12.18
N LYS A 21 -14.71 -8.27 12.67
CA LYS A 21 -13.90 -8.01 13.87
C LYS A 21 -12.96 -6.83 13.68
N MET A 22 -12.32 -6.74 12.50
CA MET A 22 -11.44 -5.61 12.16
C MET A 22 -12.23 -4.30 12.02
N LEU A 23 -13.38 -4.34 11.39
CA LEU A 23 -14.27 -3.19 11.28
C LEU A 23 -14.76 -2.71 12.66
N ASP A 24 -15.10 -3.63 13.56
CA ASP A 24 -15.57 -3.30 14.91
C ASP A 24 -14.49 -2.64 15.78
N TYR A 25 -13.24 -3.12 15.72
CA TYR A 25 -12.12 -2.46 16.40
C TYR A 25 -11.87 -1.06 15.81
N THR A 26 -11.91 -0.91 14.49
CA THR A 26 -11.74 0.38 13.81
C THR A 26 -12.85 1.35 14.22
N ALA A 27 -14.11 0.90 14.28
CA ALA A 27 -15.26 1.73 14.66
C ALA A 27 -15.24 2.17 16.14
N LYS A 28 -14.66 1.34 17.01
CA LYS A 28 -14.50 1.66 18.44
C LYS A 28 -13.30 2.54 18.74
N ALA A 29 -12.36 2.68 17.80
CA ALA A 29 -11.20 3.53 18.00
C ALA A 29 -11.63 5.00 18.10
N GLU A 30 -11.20 5.66 19.16
CA GLU A 30 -11.51 7.06 19.42
C GLU A 30 -10.37 7.71 20.20
N VAL A 31 -9.94 8.89 19.75
CA VAL A 31 -8.92 9.72 20.41
C VAL A 31 -9.41 11.16 20.40
N ASN A 32 -9.65 11.75 21.56
CA ASN A 32 -10.14 13.13 21.72
C ASN A 32 -11.41 13.43 20.89
N GLY A 33 -12.34 12.49 20.82
CA GLY A 33 -13.57 12.63 20.04
C GLY A 33 -13.41 12.40 18.52
N VAL A 34 -12.20 12.11 18.05
CA VAL A 34 -11.92 11.81 16.65
C VAL A 34 -11.96 10.29 16.43
N LYS A 35 -12.54 9.88 15.31
CA LYS A 35 -12.63 8.48 14.85
C LYS A 35 -12.04 8.33 13.44
N PHE A 36 -11.89 7.09 12.99
CA PHE A 36 -11.58 6.81 11.60
C PHE A 36 -12.79 7.12 10.71
N ASP A 37 -12.52 7.64 9.51
CA ASP A 37 -13.55 7.93 8.52
C ASP A 37 -13.85 6.73 7.62
N GLY A 38 -12.93 5.79 7.50
CA GLY A 38 -13.08 4.67 6.57
C GLY A 38 -12.00 3.61 6.68
N VAL A 39 -12.04 2.69 5.73
CA VAL A 39 -11.16 1.53 5.65
C VAL A 39 -10.75 1.25 4.21
N ASP A 40 -9.58 0.68 4.02
CA ASP A 40 -9.21 0.03 2.77
C ASP A 40 -9.67 -1.42 2.78
N LEU A 41 -9.89 -2.00 1.61
CA LEU A 41 -10.33 -3.37 1.47
C LEU A 41 -9.30 -4.20 0.71
N PHE A 42 -9.00 -5.35 1.26
CA PHE A 42 -8.23 -6.38 0.61
C PHE A 42 -9.20 -7.40 -0.03
N LEU A 43 -9.19 -7.50 -1.35
CA LEU A 43 -10.13 -8.33 -2.10
C LEU A 43 -9.69 -9.80 -2.13
N TYR A 44 -9.61 -10.39 -0.95
CA TYR A 44 -9.16 -11.74 -0.72
C TYR A 44 -9.90 -12.38 0.47
N ASN A 45 -10.18 -13.68 0.36
CA ASN A 45 -10.83 -14.45 1.43
C ASN A 45 -9.94 -14.55 2.68
N PRO A 46 -10.51 -14.49 3.89
CA PRO A 46 -11.95 -14.43 4.19
C PRO A 46 -12.54 -13.01 4.28
N HIS A 47 -11.81 -11.95 3.92
CA HIS A 47 -12.34 -10.58 4.03
C HIS A 47 -13.35 -10.27 2.92
N VAL A 48 -12.93 -10.31 1.66
CA VAL A 48 -13.80 -10.05 0.51
C VAL A 48 -13.39 -10.98 -0.63
N ASP A 49 -14.29 -11.82 -1.08
CA ASP A 49 -14.05 -12.65 -2.25
C ASP A 49 -13.93 -11.77 -3.51
N ILE A 50 -12.87 -11.96 -4.30
CA ILE A 50 -12.68 -11.24 -5.56
C ILE A 50 -13.78 -11.56 -6.59
N ASP A 51 -14.44 -12.71 -6.47
CA ASP A 51 -15.56 -13.15 -7.30
C ASP A 51 -16.94 -12.86 -6.68
N ILE A 52 -16.98 -12.00 -5.67
CA ILE A 52 -18.21 -11.56 -5.00
C ILE A 52 -19.27 -11.08 -6.02
N THR A 53 -20.52 -11.51 -5.82
CA THR A 53 -21.67 -11.11 -6.63
C THR A 53 -22.07 -9.65 -6.37
N ASP A 54 -22.90 -9.07 -7.25
CA ASP A 54 -23.43 -7.71 -7.05
C ASP A 54 -24.24 -7.59 -5.75
N ASP A 55 -25.03 -8.60 -5.39
CA ASP A 55 -25.73 -8.65 -4.11
C ASP A 55 -24.77 -8.76 -2.92
N GLY A 56 -23.67 -9.49 -3.09
CA GLY A 56 -22.62 -9.56 -2.09
C GLY A 56 -21.94 -8.19 -1.89
N ILE A 57 -21.68 -7.45 -2.97
CA ILE A 57 -21.11 -6.08 -2.89
C ILE A 57 -22.09 -5.14 -2.18
N LYS A 58 -23.38 -5.25 -2.43
CA LYS A 58 -24.41 -4.47 -1.72
C LYS A 58 -24.40 -4.74 -0.22
N LYS A 59 -24.36 -6.02 0.18
CA LYS A 59 -24.24 -6.39 1.60
C LYS A 59 -22.95 -5.90 2.24
N LEU A 60 -21.84 -5.93 1.49
CA LEU A 60 -20.55 -5.37 1.95
C LEU A 60 -20.65 -3.86 2.15
N ALA A 61 -21.28 -3.13 1.22
CA ALA A 61 -21.50 -1.70 1.34
C ALA A 61 -22.35 -1.36 2.59
N GLU A 62 -23.45 -2.07 2.80
CA GLU A 62 -24.32 -1.94 3.98
C GLU A 62 -23.55 -2.20 5.29
N LYS A 63 -22.72 -3.26 5.31
CA LYS A 63 -21.85 -3.62 6.45
C LYS A 63 -20.87 -2.48 6.81
N ILE A 64 -20.29 -1.83 5.83
CA ILE A 64 -19.33 -0.73 6.01
C ILE A 64 -20.05 0.54 6.44
N GLN A 65 -21.13 0.91 5.74
CA GLN A 65 -21.91 2.11 6.05
C GLN A 65 -22.57 2.05 7.43
N SER A 66 -23.03 0.87 7.87
CA SER A 66 -23.63 0.70 9.21
C SER A 66 -22.67 1.03 10.36
N ARG A 67 -21.35 1.05 10.09
CA ARG A 67 -20.31 1.46 11.03
C ARG A 67 -19.83 2.91 10.83
N GLY A 68 -20.48 3.65 9.91
CA GLY A 68 -20.13 5.04 9.60
C GLY A 68 -18.90 5.18 8.72
N PHE A 69 -18.48 4.12 8.01
CA PHE A 69 -17.28 4.13 7.20
C PHE A 69 -17.53 4.33 5.70
N VAL A 70 -16.53 4.89 5.04
CA VAL A 70 -16.36 4.82 3.59
C VAL A 70 -15.21 3.87 3.25
N VAL A 71 -15.16 3.44 1.99
CA VAL A 71 -14.06 2.63 1.44
C VAL A 71 -13.05 3.54 0.76
N GLY A 72 -11.79 3.39 1.10
CA GLY A 72 -10.66 4.01 0.43
C GLY A 72 -10.17 3.18 -0.76
N THR A 73 -8.89 2.80 -0.72
CA THR A 73 -8.27 1.93 -1.72
C THR A 73 -8.77 0.49 -1.60
N VAL A 74 -8.93 -0.17 -2.74
CA VAL A 74 -9.13 -1.62 -2.80
C VAL A 74 -7.89 -2.29 -3.38
N VAL A 75 -7.52 -3.47 -2.85
CA VAL A 75 -6.33 -4.20 -3.27
C VAL A 75 -6.70 -5.34 -4.18
N ALA A 76 -6.15 -5.34 -5.41
CA ALA A 76 -6.29 -6.44 -6.34
C ALA A 76 -5.30 -7.57 -5.98
N PRO A 77 -5.76 -8.80 -5.72
CA PRO A 77 -4.90 -9.94 -5.38
C PRO A 77 -4.26 -10.52 -6.65
N VAL A 78 -3.37 -9.77 -7.29
CA VAL A 78 -2.80 -10.08 -8.59
C VAL A 78 -1.78 -11.22 -8.59
N TRP A 79 -1.32 -11.66 -7.40
CA TRP A 79 -0.21 -12.61 -7.24
C TRP A 79 -0.63 -14.08 -7.11
N PHE A 80 -1.92 -14.41 -7.04
CA PHE A 80 -2.33 -15.81 -6.88
C PHE A 80 -1.98 -16.66 -8.09
N ASP A 81 -2.57 -16.33 -9.24
CA ASP A 81 -2.32 -17.02 -10.51
C ASP A 81 -1.80 -16.07 -11.58
N GLY A 82 -1.50 -14.84 -11.20
CA GLY A 82 -1.06 -13.77 -12.07
C GLY A 82 0.39 -13.38 -11.86
N SER A 83 0.97 -12.80 -12.89
CA SER A 83 2.24 -12.08 -12.82
C SER A 83 2.31 -11.09 -13.97
N ALA A 84 2.65 -9.85 -13.71
CA ALA A 84 2.80 -8.84 -14.75
C ALA A 84 3.98 -9.13 -15.70
N MET A 85 4.91 -9.98 -15.29
CA MET A 85 6.08 -10.42 -16.04
C MET A 85 5.96 -11.86 -16.55
N GLY A 86 4.92 -12.58 -16.17
CA GLY A 86 4.75 -14.00 -16.47
C GLY A 86 4.49 -14.31 -17.95
N ASP A 87 4.14 -15.55 -18.23
CA ASP A 87 3.68 -15.97 -19.56
C ASP A 87 2.35 -15.28 -19.94
N ALA A 88 1.82 -15.60 -21.11
CA ALA A 88 0.59 -14.97 -21.61
C ALA A 88 -0.61 -15.21 -20.68
N THR A 89 -0.72 -16.42 -20.11
CA THR A 89 -1.79 -16.82 -19.19
C THR A 89 -1.67 -16.08 -17.87
N GLN A 90 -0.49 -16.05 -17.29
CA GLN A 90 -0.24 -15.32 -16.02
C GLN A 90 -0.50 -13.82 -16.13
N ARG A 91 -0.11 -13.21 -17.27
CA ARG A 91 -0.44 -11.78 -17.51
C ARG A 91 -1.94 -11.57 -17.73
N ALA A 92 -2.63 -12.48 -18.41
CA ALA A 92 -4.08 -12.41 -18.56
C ALA A 92 -4.80 -12.56 -17.21
N ASN A 93 -4.33 -13.45 -16.33
CA ASN A 93 -4.86 -13.62 -14.98
C ASN A 93 -4.64 -12.36 -14.13
N TRP A 94 -3.46 -11.75 -14.24
CA TRP A 94 -3.16 -10.47 -13.58
C TRP A 94 -4.16 -9.37 -14.03
N VAL A 95 -4.39 -9.21 -15.33
CA VAL A 95 -5.36 -8.23 -15.86
C VAL A 95 -6.80 -8.58 -15.46
N SER A 96 -7.14 -9.86 -15.37
CA SER A 96 -8.44 -10.34 -14.89
C SER A 96 -8.68 -9.96 -13.43
N ALA A 97 -7.69 -10.15 -12.55
CA ALA A 97 -7.78 -9.73 -11.15
C ALA A 97 -7.99 -8.20 -11.03
N VAL A 98 -7.26 -7.40 -11.80
CA VAL A 98 -7.46 -5.95 -11.87
C VAL A 98 -8.89 -5.60 -12.33
N ARG A 99 -9.42 -6.27 -13.35
CA ARG A 99 -10.78 -6.05 -13.85
C ARG A 99 -11.83 -6.32 -12.79
N LYS A 100 -11.71 -7.44 -12.07
CA LYS A 100 -12.61 -7.81 -10.97
C LYS A 100 -12.55 -6.77 -9.85
N ALA A 101 -11.35 -6.35 -9.45
CA ALA A 101 -11.16 -5.31 -8.44
C ALA A 101 -11.77 -3.96 -8.85
N CYS A 102 -11.56 -3.54 -10.11
CA CYS A 102 -12.16 -2.32 -10.65
C CYS A 102 -13.70 -2.39 -10.68
N ARG A 103 -14.28 -3.56 -11.03
CA ARG A 103 -15.74 -3.79 -10.96
C ARG A 103 -16.26 -3.60 -9.54
N ILE A 104 -15.61 -4.21 -8.56
CA ILE A 104 -16.01 -4.07 -7.15
C ILE A 104 -15.89 -2.61 -6.72
N GLY A 105 -14.77 -1.95 -7.02
CA GLY A 105 -14.55 -0.55 -6.70
C GLY A 105 -15.59 0.38 -7.30
N GLN A 106 -15.93 0.19 -8.57
CA GLN A 106 -16.98 0.94 -9.26
C GLN A 106 -18.35 0.72 -8.60
N LYS A 107 -18.74 -0.51 -8.33
CA LYS A 107 -20.01 -0.83 -7.67
C LYS A 107 -20.14 -0.20 -6.28
N LEU A 108 -19.07 -0.24 -5.47
CA LEU A 108 -19.04 0.45 -4.17
C LEU A 108 -19.19 1.97 -4.32
N ARG A 109 -18.66 2.57 -5.39
CA ARG A 109 -18.84 3.99 -5.70
C ARG A 109 -20.28 4.29 -6.12
N ASP A 110 -20.87 3.47 -6.98
CA ASP A 110 -22.26 3.60 -7.43
C ASP A 110 -23.25 3.46 -6.25
N LEU A 111 -22.90 2.71 -5.21
CA LEU A 111 -23.63 2.58 -3.95
C LEU A 111 -23.35 3.73 -2.95
N GLY A 112 -22.50 4.70 -3.32
CA GLY A 112 -22.20 5.88 -2.50
C GLY A 112 -21.29 5.62 -1.30
N VAL A 113 -20.67 4.44 -1.19
CA VAL A 113 -19.82 4.08 -0.06
C VAL A 113 -18.33 4.26 -0.33
N ARG A 114 -17.94 4.53 -1.59
CA ARG A 114 -16.54 4.71 -1.98
C ARG A 114 -16.34 5.99 -2.79
N PRO A 115 -15.96 7.11 -2.15
CA PRO A 115 -15.71 8.38 -2.86
C PRO A 115 -14.38 8.39 -3.62
N TYR A 116 -13.57 7.36 -3.49
CA TYR A 116 -12.18 7.31 -3.92
C TYR A 116 -11.97 6.21 -4.97
N GLY A 117 -11.26 6.51 -6.06
CA GLY A 117 -11.11 5.62 -7.21
C GLY A 117 -9.67 5.15 -7.42
N VAL A 118 -9.09 4.37 -6.48
CA VAL A 118 -7.77 3.77 -6.62
C VAL A 118 -7.81 2.28 -6.29
N VAL A 119 -7.18 1.48 -7.15
CA VAL A 119 -6.92 0.05 -6.96
C VAL A 119 -5.42 -0.14 -6.77
N ARG A 120 -5.03 -0.69 -5.64
CA ARG A 120 -3.63 -1.06 -5.37
C ARG A 120 -3.27 -2.30 -6.15
N ILE A 121 -2.09 -2.29 -6.77
CA ILE A 121 -1.48 -3.39 -7.51
C ILE A 121 -0.01 -3.54 -7.16
N ASP A 122 0.57 -4.67 -7.54
CA ASP A 122 2.01 -4.89 -7.65
C ASP A 122 2.35 -5.70 -8.91
N SER A 123 3.64 -5.95 -9.17
CA SER A 123 4.04 -6.70 -10.37
C SER A 123 3.81 -8.20 -10.24
N ALA A 124 3.65 -8.72 -9.04
CA ALA A 124 3.61 -10.17 -8.75
C ALA A 124 4.76 -10.94 -9.42
N ALA A 125 5.93 -10.31 -9.53
CA ALA A 125 7.10 -10.85 -10.20
C ALA A 125 8.25 -11.00 -9.20
N PRO A 126 8.78 -12.21 -8.96
CA PRO A 126 9.93 -12.39 -8.07
C PRO A 126 11.16 -11.59 -8.54
N VAL A 127 11.85 -10.92 -7.62
CA VAL A 127 13.08 -10.16 -7.92
C VAL A 127 14.13 -11.03 -8.61
N THR A 128 14.29 -12.28 -8.16
CA THR A 128 15.26 -13.23 -8.74
C THR A 128 14.96 -13.57 -10.20
N ALA A 129 13.68 -13.68 -10.57
CA ALA A 129 13.28 -13.90 -11.96
C ALA A 129 13.45 -12.61 -12.79
N TRP A 130 13.10 -11.47 -12.25
CA TRP A 130 13.27 -10.17 -12.90
C TRP A 130 14.74 -9.86 -13.20
N ASN A 131 15.67 -10.20 -12.30
CA ASN A 131 17.12 -9.99 -12.46
C ASN A 131 17.75 -10.76 -13.62
N LYS A 132 17.07 -11.75 -14.22
CA LYS A 132 17.59 -12.49 -15.38
C LYS A 132 17.62 -11.65 -16.66
N ASP A 133 16.67 -10.74 -16.83
CA ASP A 133 16.61 -9.75 -17.91
C ASP A 133 15.87 -8.49 -17.44
N PRO A 134 16.52 -7.63 -16.65
CA PRO A 134 15.86 -6.45 -16.08
C PRO A 134 15.18 -5.55 -17.12
N LYS A 135 15.81 -5.38 -18.28
CA LYS A 135 15.28 -4.51 -19.33
C LYS A 135 14.05 -5.11 -20.01
N GLY A 136 14.13 -6.37 -20.41
CA GLY A 136 13.01 -7.07 -21.07
C GLY A 136 11.85 -7.27 -20.09
N ASN A 137 12.14 -7.66 -18.86
CA ASN A 137 11.14 -7.89 -17.83
C ASN A 137 10.41 -6.61 -17.40
N THR A 138 11.12 -5.47 -17.31
CA THR A 138 10.47 -4.16 -17.07
C THR A 138 9.51 -3.80 -18.20
N LYS A 139 9.84 -4.08 -19.47
CA LYS A 139 8.95 -3.84 -20.61
C LYS A 139 7.70 -4.74 -20.55
N LEU A 140 7.85 -6.00 -20.12
CA LEU A 140 6.71 -6.90 -19.95
C LEU A 140 5.78 -6.41 -18.83
N ILE A 141 6.33 -6.02 -17.67
CA ILE A 141 5.56 -5.43 -16.57
C ILE A 141 4.82 -4.19 -17.06
N ALA A 142 5.53 -3.26 -17.70
CA ALA A 142 4.93 -2.03 -18.21
C ALA A 142 3.82 -2.28 -19.25
N LYS A 143 3.97 -3.28 -20.11
CA LYS A 143 2.92 -3.70 -21.05
C LYS A 143 1.68 -4.18 -20.29
N THR A 144 1.83 -5.05 -19.30
CA THR A 144 0.73 -5.58 -18.50
C THR A 144 0.06 -4.47 -17.66
N PHE A 145 0.85 -3.57 -17.09
CA PHE A 145 0.33 -2.39 -16.39
C PHE A 145 -0.48 -1.47 -17.31
N ARG A 146 -0.07 -1.30 -18.58
CA ARG A 146 -0.87 -0.56 -19.57
C ARG A 146 -2.21 -1.23 -19.85
N GLU A 147 -2.21 -2.55 -19.98
CA GLU A 147 -3.45 -3.32 -20.22
C GLU A 147 -4.40 -3.17 -19.01
N GLY A 148 -3.90 -3.36 -17.79
CA GLY A 148 -4.66 -3.09 -16.57
C GLY A 148 -5.09 -1.63 -16.42
N GLY A 149 -4.23 -0.69 -16.80
CA GLY A 149 -4.55 0.74 -16.78
C GLY A 149 -5.70 1.14 -17.72
N LYS A 150 -5.82 0.49 -18.88
CA LYS A 150 -6.99 0.67 -19.75
C LYS A 150 -8.26 0.17 -19.07
N VAL A 151 -8.20 -1.03 -18.46
CA VAL A 151 -9.32 -1.58 -17.69
C VAL A 151 -9.71 -0.63 -16.55
N ALA A 152 -8.76 -0.13 -15.78
CA ALA A 152 -9.03 0.79 -14.69
C ALA A 152 -9.69 2.07 -15.17
N LYS A 153 -9.19 2.67 -16.25
CA LYS A 153 -9.77 3.87 -16.87
C LYS A 153 -11.23 3.66 -17.28
N ASP A 154 -11.56 2.51 -17.86
CA ASP A 154 -12.92 2.18 -18.30
C ASP A 154 -13.91 2.05 -17.12
N HIS A 155 -13.40 1.76 -15.91
CA HIS A 155 -14.18 1.70 -14.67
C HIS A 155 -14.08 3.00 -13.83
N GLY A 156 -13.43 4.06 -14.34
CA GLY A 156 -13.20 5.28 -13.58
C GLY A 156 -12.24 5.14 -12.40
N GLU A 157 -11.33 4.15 -12.48
CA GLU A 157 -10.33 3.85 -11.46
C GLU A 157 -8.93 4.27 -11.92
N ARG A 158 -8.01 4.36 -10.97
CA ARG A 158 -6.55 4.47 -11.19
C ARG A 158 -5.87 3.28 -10.53
N LEU A 159 -4.71 2.90 -11.03
CA LEU A 159 -3.87 1.85 -10.45
C LEU A 159 -2.71 2.46 -9.69
N ALA A 160 -2.56 2.10 -8.42
CA ALA A 160 -1.43 2.49 -7.59
C ALA A 160 -0.51 1.29 -7.37
N ALA A 161 0.69 1.33 -7.96
CA ALA A 161 1.70 0.30 -7.80
C ALA A 161 2.43 0.51 -6.46
N GLU A 162 2.35 -0.44 -5.55
CA GLU A 162 3.01 -0.37 -4.25
C GLU A 162 4.45 -0.84 -4.31
N GLY A 163 5.32 -0.08 -3.67
CA GLY A 163 6.76 -0.26 -3.74
C GLY A 163 7.33 -1.35 -2.83
N GLU A 164 6.73 -2.52 -2.76
CA GLU A 164 7.30 -3.62 -1.99
C GLU A 164 8.61 -4.12 -2.59
N ILE A 165 9.62 -4.30 -1.73
CA ILE A 165 10.98 -4.69 -2.15
C ILE A 165 11.11 -6.13 -2.64
N CYS A 166 10.08 -6.95 -2.46
CA CYS A 166 10.03 -8.33 -2.93
C CYS A 166 9.62 -8.46 -4.41
N TRP A 167 9.07 -7.41 -5.02
CA TRP A 167 8.55 -7.46 -6.38
C TRP A 167 9.52 -6.89 -7.41
N GLY A 168 9.82 -7.67 -8.43
CA GLY A 168 10.70 -7.29 -9.53
C GLY A 168 10.17 -6.09 -10.32
N GLY A 169 11.07 -5.20 -10.71
CA GLY A 169 10.75 -3.92 -11.35
C GLY A 169 10.23 -2.84 -10.40
N MET A 170 10.02 -3.19 -9.12
CA MET A 170 9.48 -2.31 -8.10
C MET A 170 10.34 -2.27 -6.82
N GLN A 171 11.38 -3.08 -6.74
CA GLN A 171 12.21 -3.29 -5.56
C GLN A 171 13.13 -2.12 -5.18
N SER A 172 13.11 -1.04 -5.94
CA SER A 172 13.80 0.21 -5.59
C SER A 172 13.11 1.42 -6.19
N TRP A 173 13.34 2.59 -5.62
CA TRP A 173 12.76 3.84 -6.11
C TRP A 173 13.08 4.14 -7.58
N LYS A 174 14.29 3.82 -8.07
CA LYS A 174 14.66 4.03 -9.47
C LYS A 174 13.98 3.05 -10.43
N TYR A 175 13.88 1.77 -10.04
CA TYR A 175 13.18 0.77 -10.83
C TYR A 175 11.68 1.02 -10.88
N MET A 176 11.10 1.48 -9.77
CA MET A 176 9.69 1.90 -9.74
C MET A 176 9.44 3.04 -10.74
N ILE A 177 10.26 4.10 -10.71
CA ILE A 177 10.13 5.21 -11.66
C ILE A 177 10.27 4.71 -13.11
N GLN A 178 11.29 3.91 -13.37
CA GLN A 178 11.51 3.34 -14.71
C GLN A 178 10.31 2.51 -15.20
N THR A 179 9.71 1.71 -14.33
CA THR A 179 8.52 0.90 -14.67
C THR A 179 7.31 1.78 -14.96
N LEU A 180 7.10 2.85 -14.18
CA LEU A 180 6.01 3.80 -14.40
C LEU A 180 6.21 4.63 -15.68
N GLU A 181 7.43 5.08 -15.96
CA GLU A 181 7.79 5.77 -17.21
C GLU A 181 7.55 4.87 -18.41
N GLU A 182 8.05 3.64 -18.39
CA GLU A 182 7.84 2.65 -19.46
C GLU A 182 6.36 2.32 -19.64
N THR A 183 5.55 2.34 -18.56
CA THR A 183 4.10 2.16 -18.64
C THR A 183 3.41 3.27 -19.41
N GLY A 184 3.88 4.52 -19.30
CA GLY A 184 3.43 5.64 -20.13
C GLY A 184 1.98 6.07 -19.91
N MET A 185 1.39 5.82 -18.72
CA MET A 185 0.02 6.20 -18.37
C MET A 185 -0.07 7.01 -17.06
N PRO A 186 0.66 8.14 -16.92
CA PRO A 186 0.86 8.81 -15.62
C PRO A 186 -0.43 9.38 -15.00
N LYS A 187 -1.53 9.52 -15.76
CA LYS A 187 -2.83 9.93 -15.24
C LYS A 187 -3.65 8.77 -14.64
N VAL A 188 -3.29 7.54 -14.95
CA VAL A 188 -4.05 6.33 -14.58
C VAL A 188 -3.24 5.37 -13.73
N VAL A 189 -1.95 5.19 -14.05
CA VAL A 189 -1.05 4.30 -13.32
C VAL A 189 0.00 5.15 -12.62
N GLY A 190 0.05 5.03 -11.31
CA GLY A 190 0.98 5.77 -10.47
C GLY A 190 1.54 4.91 -9.34
N PHE A 191 2.11 5.56 -8.37
CA PHE A 191 2.78 4.96 -7.23
C PHE A 191 1.89 5.02 -5.98
N GLN A 192 1.82 3.93 -5.24
CA GLN A 192 1.39 3.93 -3.85
C GLN A 192 2.62 4.04 -2.95
N ALA A 193 2.70 5.13 -2.24
CA ALA A 193 3.73 5.31 -1.23
C ALA A 193 3.30 4.63 0.06
N ASP A 194 4.01 3.59 0.46
CA ASP A 194 3.96 3.06 1.82
C ASP A 194 5.25 3.44 2.55
N MET A 195 5.12 3.98 3.76
CA MET A 195 6.27 4.49 4.51
C MET A 195 7.22 3.38 4.97
N ALA A 196 6.71 2.18 5.28
CA ALA A 196 7.55 1.06 5.70
C ALA A 196 8.39 0.53 4.54
N HIS A 197 7.79 0.35 3.37
CA HIS A 197 8.50 -0.14 2.19
C HIS A 197 9.48 0.91 1.64
N THR A 198 9.09 2.16 1.60
CA THR A 198 9.94 3.23 1.07
C THR A 198 11.11 3.58 1.97
N LEU A 199 11.02 3.33 3.28
CA LEU A 199 12.20 3.38 4.16
C LEU A 199 13.28 2.42 3.64
N LEU A 200 12.90 1.21 3.26
CA LEU A 200 13.85 0.21 2.75
C LEU A 200 14.47 0.59 1.40
N TYR A 201 13.79 1.42 0.60
CA TYR A 201 14.38 2.00 -0.61
C TYR A 201 15.60 2.86 -0.31
N THR A 202 15.61 3.59 0.80
CA THR A 202 16.76 4.40 1.19
C THR A 202 17.99 3.54 1.51
N LEU A 203 17.75 2.33 2.02
CA LEU A 203 18.78 1.33 2.37
C LEU A 203 19.30 0.55 1.15
N GLY A 204 18.57 0.59 0.02
CA GLY A 204 18.94 -0.10 -1.21
C GLY A 204 18.88 -1.62 -1.10
N TYR A 205 17.97 -2.15 -0.28
CA TYR A 205 17.73 -3.59 -0.20
C TYR A 205 17.22 -4.12 -1.55
N ASN A 206 17.68 -5.31 -1.98
CA ASN A 206 17.35 -5.90 -3.30
C ASN A 206 17.65 -5.02 -4.53
N ALA A 207 18.52 -4.03 -4.41
CA ALA A 207 18.83 -3.10 -5.49
C ALA A 207 20.35 -2.94 -5.69
N PRO A 208 20.80 -2.52 -6.88
CA PRO A 208 22.20 -2.15 -7.09
C PRO A 208 22.66 -1.05 -6.13
N THR A 209 23.92 -1.07 -5.73
CA THR A 209 24.52 -0.07 -4.83
C THR A 209 24.26 1.37 -5.30
N ALA A 210 24.18 1.61 -6.60
CA ALA A 210 23.87 2.92 -7.18
C ALA A 210 22.44 3.43 -6.87
N HIS A 211 21.55 2.59 -6.38
CA HIS A 211 20.19 2.96 -5.94
C HIS A 211 20.09 3.24 -4.46
N ARG A 212 21.08 2.80 -3.68
CA ARG A 212 21.18 3.09 -2.25
C ARG A 212 21.41 4.59 -2.07
N ILE A 213 20.74 5.18 -1.10
CA ILE A 213 20.84 6.64 -0.84
C ILE A 213 21.71 6.90 0.38
N VAL A 214 21.56 6.09 1.42
CA VAL A 214 22.42 6.18 2.61
C VAL A 214 23.70 5.37 2.42
N PRO A 215 24.82 5.73 3.07
CA PRO A 215 26.08 4.99 2.98
C PRO A 215 25.92 3.53 3.49
N GLN A 216 26.86 2.65 3.09
CA GLN A 216 26.79 1.24 3.47
C GLN A 216 26.97 1.04 4.99
N ASN A 217 27.76 1.89 5.62
CA ASN A 217 28.03 1.92 7.06
C ASN A 217 27.16 2.94 7.80
N TYR A 218 25.95 3.16 7.34
CA TYR A 218 25.02 4.10 7.93
C TYR A 218 24.52 3.64 9.31
N HIS A 219 24.58 4.51 10.30
CA HIS A 219 24.23 4.26 11.70
C HIS A 219 23.04 5.08 12.21
N TRP A 220 22.12 5.43 11.33
CA TRP A 220 20.88 6.15 11.67
C TRP A 220 21.08 7.59 12.16
N GLU A 221 22.11 8.26 11.67
CA GLU A 221 22.30 9.68 11.90
C GLU A 221 21.09 10.46 11.36
N PRO A 222 20.39 11.25 12.20
CA PRO A 222 19.11 11.87 11.84
C PRO A 222 19.16 12.73 10.59
N GLU A 223 20.20 13.55 10.42
CA GLU A 223 20.35 14.43 9.26
C GLU A 223 20.57 13.64 7.95
N ALA A 224 21.40 12.60 7.99
CA ALA A 224 21.64 11.74 6.84
C ALA A 224 20.34 11.00 6.44
N PHE A 225 19.56 10.54 7.42
CA PHE A 225 18.27 9.92 7.19
C PHE A 225 17.27 10.89 6.55
N HIS A 226 17.15 12.10 7.09
CA HIS A 226 16.26 13.12 6.53
C HIS A 226 16.62 13.49 5.10
N LYS A 227 17.92 13.65 4.82
CA LYS A 227 18.40 13.94 3.47
C LYS A 227 18.07 12.80 2.50
N ALA A 228 18.21 11.55 2.96
CA ALA A 228 17.88 10.38 2.16
C ALA A 228 16.37 10.30 1.86
N MET A 229 15.53 10.48 2.87
CA MET A 229 14.06 10.49 2.73
C MET A 229 13.61 11.61 1.80
N LYS A 230 14.10 12.84 1.96
CA LYS A 230 13.80 13.96 1.06
C LYS A 230 14.15 13.65 -0.39
N LYS A 231 15.33 13.08 -0.63
CA LYS A 231 15.77 12.73 -1.99
C LYS A 231 14.88 11.70 -2.64
N MET A 232 14.54 10.64 -1.93
CA MET A 232 13.68 9.56 -2.43
C MET A 232 12.25 10.05 -2.66
N THR A 233 11.67 10.71 -1.67
CA THR A 233 10.29 11.19 -1.76
C THR A 233 10.13 12.28 -2.81
N ALA A 234 11.09 13.18 -3.00
CA ALA A 234 11.08 14.17 -4.07
C ALA A 234 11.02 13.52 -5.46
N ALA A 235 11.73 12.40 -5.66
CA ALA A 235 11.73 11.68 -6.93
C ALA A 235 10.42 10.92 -7.19
N LEU A 236 9.82 10.31 -6.15
CA LEU A 236 8.61 9.49 -6.28
C LEU A 236 7.31 10.29 -6.15
N ARG A 237 7.31 11.42 -5.44
CA ARG A 237 6.11 12.24 -5.18
C ARG A 237 5.32 12.62 -6.45
N PRO A 238 5.95 12.98 -7.58
CA PRO A 238 5.19 13.26 -8.81
C PRO A 238 4.33 12.08 -9.29
N TRP A 239 4.79 10.85 -9.04
CA TRP A 239 4.12 9.61 -9.42
C TRP A 239 3.09 9.12 -8.39
N THR A 240 3.19 9.61 -7.15
CA THR A 240 2.38 9.11 -6.03
C THR A 240 0.92 9.56 -6.18
N ILE A 241 0.01 8.61 -6.15
CA ILE A 241 -1.43 8.82 -6.24
C ILE A 241 -2.20 8.27 -5.04
N ASP A 242 -1.54 7.47 -4.21
CA ASP A 242 -2.06 6.89 -2.98
C ASP A 242 -0.98 6.85 -1.91
N PHE A 243 -1.38 6.88 -0.62
CA PHE A 243 -0.42 7.02 0.47
C PHE A 243 -0.82 6.22 1.70
N HIS A 244 0.08 5.33 2.10
CA HIS A 244 -0.01 4.58 3.35
C HIS A 244 0.99 5.10 4.38
N VAL A 245 0.48 5.40 5.55
CA VAL A 245 1.27 5.71 6.75
C VAL A 245 1.61 4.41 7.44
N ALA A 246 2.87 4.19 7.74
CA ALA A 246 3.35 3.00 8.41
C ALA A 246 4.60 3.28 9.23
N GLN A 247 4.99 2.34 10.10
CA GLN A 247 6.25 2.35 10.83
C GLN A 247 7.07 1.10 10.44
N ASN A 248 8.39 1.22 10.43
CA ASN A 248 9.32 0.13 10.19
C ASN A 248 10.57 0.30 11.08
N ASP A 249 11.12 -0.82 11.56
CA ASP A 249 12.35 -0.87 12.37
C ASP A 249 13.63 -1.12 11.53
N ALA A 250 13.53 -0.98 10.23
CA ALA A 250 14.55 -1.30 9.21
C ALA A 250 14.75 -2.80 8.96
N THR A 251 13.90 -3.66 9.48
CA THR A 251 13.93 -5.07 9.12
C THR A 251 13.12 -5.36 7.87
N VAL A 252 13.59 -6.36 7.11
CA VAL A 252 12.92 -6.84 5.89
C VAL A 252 12.08 -8.08 6.13
N LYS A 253 12.12 -8.61 7.36
CA LYS A 253 11.35 -9.78 7.75
C LYS A 253 9.94 -9.37 8.12
N ALA A 254 8.97 -9.97 7.49
CA ALA A 254 7.57 -9.91 7.86
C ALA A 254 7.16 -11.12 8.72
N SER A 255 5.94 -11.15 9.21
CA SER A 255 5.36 -12.28 9.93
C SER A 255 4.75 -13.31 8.98
N GLY A 256 4.67 -14.57 9.43
CA GLY A 256 4.05 -15.66 8.68
C GLY A 256 4.85 -16.03 7.42
N ASP A 257 4.15 -16.31 6.34
CA ASP A 257 4.67 -16.66 5.04
C ASP A 257 5.11 -15.45 4.20
N HIS A 258 4.81 -14.23 4.68
CA HIS A 258 5.06 -12.98 3.96
C HIS A 258 6.45 -12.42 4.28
N GLU A 259 7.49 -13.08 3.79
CA GLU A 259 8.89 -12.69 4.02
C GLU A 259 9.40 -11.61 3.06
N LYS A 260 10.35 -10.80 3.56
CA LYS A 260 11.16 -9.85 2.76
C LYS A 260 10.39 -8.71 2.08
N THR A 261 9.25 -8.35 2.62
CA THR A 261 8.47 -7.19 2.11
C THR A 261 8.74 -5.91 2.88
N GLY A 262 9.21 -6.01 4.11
CA GLY A 262 9.39 -4.95 5.07
C GLY A 262 8.42 -5.10 6.25
N LYS A 263 8.96 -5.19 7.47
CA LYS A 263 8.16 -5.36 8.67
C LYS A 263 7.38 -4.08 8.96
N HIS A 264 6.06 -4.21 9.10
CA HIS A 264 5.23 -3.15 9.64
C HIS A 264 5.25 -3.24 11.17
N CYS A 265 5.59 -2.12 11.81
CA CYS A 265 5.67 -2.00 13.26
C CYS A 265 4.52 -1.19 13.82
N LEU A 266 4.25 -1.32 15.12
CA LEU A 266 3.35 -0.42 15.82
C LEU A 266 3.79 1.04 15.67
N ALA A 267 2.84 1.97 15.66
CA ALA A 267 3.15 3.41 15.64
C ALA A 267 4.05 3.83 16.81
N THR A 268 3.94 3.12 17.92
CA THR A 268 4.68 3.37 19.17
C THR A 268 5.88 2.44 19.37
N ASP A 269 6.28 1.68 18.33
CA ASP A 269 7.42 0.75 18.44
C ASP A 269 8.71 1.52 18.76
N PRO A 270 9.38 1.20 19.89
CA PRO A 270 10.60 1.92 20.31
C PRO A 270 11.77 1.71 19.34
N ASN A 271 11.75 0.66 18.50
CA ASN A 271 12.75 0.40 17.48
C ASN A 271 12.41 1.03 16.13
N GLY A 272 11.20 1.61 15.99
CA GLY A 272 10.74 2.28 14.79
C GLY A 272 11.69 3.38 14.34
N LYS A 273 11.99 3.44 13.06
CA LYS A 273 12.95 4.39 12.46
C LYS A 273 12.32 5.66 11.93
N LEU A 274 11.00 5.66 11.75
CA LEU A 274 10.27 6.80 11.21
C LEU A 274 9.75 7.71 12.34
N ASN A 275 9.97 9.01 12.21
CA ASN A 275 9.13 9.99 12.86
C ASN A 275 7.88 10.17 11.99
N ILE A 276 6.81 9.45 12.33
CA ILE A 276 5.66 9.24 11.45
C ILE A 276 5.08 10.57 10.93
N ALA A 277 4.79 11.52 11.80
CA ALA A 277 4.19 12.78 11.40
C ALA A 277 5.11 13.62 10.50
N ARG A 278 6.39 13.73 10.86
CA ARG A 278 7.39 14.46 10.06
C ARG A 278 7.65 13.79 8.71
N ASP A 279 7.88 12.47 8.72
CA ASP A 279 8.32 11.75 7.53
C ASP A 279 7.17 11.57 6.53
N ALA A 280 5.92 11.49 7.00
CA ALA A 280 4.73 11.62 6.15
C ALA A 280 4.70 12.96 5.38
N GLY A 281 5.19 14.02 6.00
CA GLY A 281 5.25 15.35 5.38
C GLY A 281 6.08 15.39 4.09
N TYR A 282 7.12 14.59 3.96
CA TYR A 282 7.92 14.55 2.74
C TYR A 282 7.15 14.08 1.50
N TRP A 283 6.08 13.32 1.68
CA TRP A 283 5.19 12.90 0.59
C TRP A 283 4.23 14.00 0.15
N MET A 284 3.89 14.91 1.06
CA MET A 284 2.87 15.94 0.84
C MET A 284 3.45 17.32 0.53
N ARG A 285 4.70 17.58 0.92
CA ARG A 285 5.35 18.90 0.83
C ARG A 285 6.65 18.83 0.06
N ASP A 286 7.02 19.92 -0.61
CA ASP A 286 8.33 20.10 -1.20
C ASP A 286 9.37 20.58 -0.17
N ASP A 287 10.59 20.83 -0.62
CA ASP A 287 11.68 21.28 0.24
C ASP A 287 11.44 22.66 0.88
N ALA A 288 10.57 23.49 0.29
CA ALA A 288 10.14 24.77 0.84
C ALA A 288 8.92 24.60 1.77
N SER A 289 8.60 23.39 2.16
CA SER A 289 7.42 23.04 2.97
C SER A 289 6.08 23.43 2.36
N LYS A 290 6.06 23.73 1.04
CA LYS A 290 4.84 24.00 0.32
C LYS A 290 4.09 22.70 0.05
N VAL A 291 2.78 22.69 0.28
CA VAL A 291 1.93 21.55 -0.06
C VAL A 291 1.89 21.36 -1.58
N THR A 292 2.45 20.27 -2.06
CA THR A 292 2.55 19.92 -3.48
C THR A 292 1.67 18.75 -3.89
N LYS A 293 1.22 17.98 -2.91
CA LYS A 293 0.28 16.85 -3.08
C LYS A 293 -0.88 17.01 -2.12
N LYS A 294 -2.08 16.81 -2.64
CA LYS A 294 -3.29 16.63 -1.85
C LYS A 294 -3.82 15.24 -2.16
N PHE A 295 -3.64 14.34 -1.21
CA PHE A 295 -4.27 13.03 -1.29
C PHE A 295 -5.74 13.17 -0.90
N GLN A 296 -6.61 12.41 -1.51
CA GLN A 296 -8.01 12.33 -1.11
C GLN A 296 -8.21 11.39 0.08
N HIS A 297 -7.21 10.57 0.35
CA HIS A 297 -7.23 9.52 1.32
C HIS A 297 -5.80 9.24 1.81
N ILE A 298 -5.67 8.94 3.09
CA ILE A 298 -4.47 8.35 3.71
C ILE A 298 -4.92 7.19 4.59
N CYS A 299 -4.18 6.10 4.59
CA CYS A 299 -4.47 4.94 5.40
C CYS A 299 -3.26 4.53 6.23
N TRP A 300 -3.51 3.97 7.42
CA TRP A 300 -2.48 3.26 8.15
C TRP A 300 -2.36 1.84 7.63
N ASP A 301 -1.15 1.41 7.30
CA ASP A 301 -0.88 0.00 7.02
C ASP A 301 -0.33 -0.73 8.25
N GLY A 302 -1.12 -1.65 8.78
CA GLY A 302 -0.79 -2.52 9.91
C GLY A 302 -0.95 -4.00 9.54
N CYS A 303 -0.76 -4.36 8.29
CA CYS A 303 -1.16 -5.63 7.72
C CYS A 303 -0.58 -6.86 8.42
N MET A 304 0.61 -6.79 9.00
CA MET A 304 1.37 -7.93 9.51
C MET A 304 1.49 -7.96 11.04
N PHE A 305 0.63 -7.26 11.76
CA PHE A 305 0.67 -7.30 13.23
C PHE A 305 0.21 -8.67 13.76
N PRO A 306 0.83 -9.18 14.85
CA PRO A 306 0.35 -10.37 15.53
C PRO A 306 -1.11 -10.24 16.00
N ASN A 307 -1.82 -11.37 16.06
CA ASN A 307 -3.25 -11.39 16.42
C ASN A 307 -3.52 -10.87 17.82
N ASP A 308 -2.61 -11.14 18.78
CA ASP A 308 -2.71 -10.64 20.14
C ASP A 308 -2.54 -9.11 20.23
N VAL A 309 -1.81 -8.51 19.28
CA VAL A 309 -1.67 -7.07 19.12
C VAL A 309 -2.92 -6.48 18.46
N MET A 310 -3.38 -7.09 17.37
CA MET A 310 -4.58 -6.65 16.65
C MET A 310 -5.86 -6.76 17.48
N GLY A 311 -5.92 -7.71 18.40
CA GLY A 311 -7.05 -7.92 19.32
C GLY A 311 -7.16 -6.92 20.47
N LYS A 312 -6.28 -5.92 20.55
CA LYS A 312 -6.30 -4.89 21.60
C LYS A 312 -6.83 -3.57 21.07
N GLN A 313 -7.85 -3.01 21.69
CA GLN A 313 -8.40 -1.69 21.32
C GLN A 313 -7.35 -0.58 21.42
N GLU A 314 -6.42 -0.70 22.34
CA GLU A 314 -5.30 0.25 22.48
C GLU A 314 -4.44 0.37 21.22
N THR A 315 -4.19 -0.74 20.51
CA THR A 315 -3.47 -0.74 19.23
C THR A 315 -4.15 0.18 18.23
N TRP A 316 -5.46 0.09 18.10
CA TRP A 316 -6.24 0.91 17.17
C TRP A 316 -6.29 2.38 17.56
N ASN A 317 -6.37 2.68 18.86
CA ASN A 317 -6.30 4.03 19.36
C ASN A 317 -4.90 4.66 19.14
N ASN A 318 -3.83 3.88 19.29
CA ASN A 318 -2.46 4.33 18.99
C ASN A 318 -2.26 4.62 17.50
N ILE A 319 -2.80 3.76 16.63
CA ILE A 319 -2.82 4.00 15.18
C ILE A 319 -3.56 5.29 14.85
N LEU A 320 -4.76 5.46 15.40
CA LEU A 320 -5.57 6.67 15.19
C LEU A 320 -4.84 7.93 15.70
N SER A 321 -4.19 7.86 16.85
CA SER A 321 -3.39 8.97 17.39
C SER A 321 -2.27 9.38 16.42
N ALA A 322 -1.56 8.42 15.83
CA ALA A 322 -0.53 8.70 14.83
C ALA A 322 -1.13 9.35 13.56
N MET A 323 -2.28 8.87 13.09
CA MET A 323 -2.97 9.43 11.92
C MET A 323 -3.48 10.86 12.18
N ILE A 324 -3.96 11.15 13.39
CA ILE A 324 -4.33 12.51 13.82
C ILE A 324 -3.12 13.44 13.77
N GLN A 325 -1.96 12.99 14.28
CA GLN A 325 -0.74 13.80 14.24
C GLN A 325 -0.32 14.10 12.79
N VAL A 326 -0.41 13.14 11.87
CA VAL A 326 -0.14 13.37 10.45
C VAL A 326 -1.11 14.42 9.89
N ARG A 327 -2.41 14.27 10.16
CA ARG A 327 -3.45 15.22 9.71
C ARG A 327 -3.19 16.64 10.22
N GLU A 328 -2.93 16.80 11.50
CA GLU A 328 -2.75 18.10 12.13
C GLU A 328 -1.47 18.80 11.65
N ASN A 329 -0.36 18.05 11.56
CA ASN A 329 0.93 18.62 11.13
C ASN A 329 0.94 19.05 9.66
N HIS A 330 0.09 18.47 8.80
CA HIS A 330 0.11 18.71 7.37
C HIS A 330 -1.16 19.36 6.83
N GLY A 331 -2.03 19.85 7.73
CA GLY A 331 -3.26 20.54 7.33
C GLY A 331 -4.24 19.64 6.56
N TRP A 332 -4.15 18.34 6.77
CA TRP A 332 -5.10 17.38 6.22
C TRP A 332 -6.41 17.49 7.00
N ARG A 333 -7.42 18.05 6.36
CA ARG A 333 -8.78 18.09 6.89
C ARG A 333 -9.71 17.40 5.90
N ALA A 334 -10.61 16.60 6.44
CA ALA A 334 -11.67 16.00 5.67
C ALA A 334 -12.55 17.10 5.01
#